data_f8378232a83d59b2cb7308b1f39136bc
#
_entry.id   f8378232a83d59b2cb7308b1f39136bc
#
_cell.length_a   1.000
_cell.length_b   1.000
_cell.length_c   1.000
_cell.angle_alpha   90.00
_cell.angle_beta   90.00
_cell.angle_gamma   90.00
#
_symmetry.space_group_name_H-M   'P 1'
#
loop_
_entity.id
_entity.type
_entity.pdbx_description
1 polymer ?
#
loop_
_entity_poly.entity_id
_entity_poly.type
_entity_poly.pdbx_seq_one_letter_code
_entity_poly.pdbx_strand_id
1 'polypeptide(L)'
;FFTLRLIIREEKITHLIIEHPYYGWLGILLKWFCNIKLVVHSHNIESLRFKTMKKWWWGILWHYEKITHRKADHNFFIQDNDRNYAIENFKLDPEKCTTITYGFELSEAPAPADKQMAREQICKLHNIAATDTILLFNGTLGYKPNLDALDVILEKINPILLADKNFRYKIIICGNKLPAACNGLVDYKERNIIYAGFVDDINLYFKGSDIFINPVIDGGGIKTKVVEALGYNLSVISTQSGAIGIPDTITGNKMKIVADNDWGTFTTLIKTIDPADTIPPTYFSHFYWGNIAEKAKNALM
;
A
#
# COMPACT_ATOMS: atom_id res chain seq x y z
N PHE A 1 -25.93 3.57 -20.35
CA PHE A 1 -26.93 2.63 -19.84
C PHE A 1 -27.29 1.57 -20.88
N PHE A 2 -27.78 1.94 -22.07
CA PHE A 2 -28.26 0.98 -23.09
C PHE A 2 -27.21 -0.03 -23.54
N THR A 3 -25.99 0.41 -23.80
CA THR A 3 -24.87 -0.47 -24.17
C THR A 3 -24.55 -1.49 -23.07
N LEU A 4 -24.46 -1.05 -21.80
CA LEU A 4 -24.22 -1.95 -20.68
C LEU A 4 -25.36 -2.96 -20.48
N ARG A 5 -26.62 -2.51 -20.65
CA ARG A 5 -27.78 -3.41 -20.59
C ARG A 5 -27.73 -4.50 -21.67
N LEU A 6 -27.27 -4.16 -22.88
CA LEU A 6 -27.09 -5.12 -23.95
C LEU A 6 -26.02 -6.16 -23.58
N ILE A 7 -24.83 -5.71 -23.16
CA ILE A 7 -23.73 -6.57 -22.73
C ILE A 7 -24.18 -7.50 -21.59
N ILE A 8 -24.87 -6.97 -20.58
CA ILE A 8 -25.35 -7.77 -19.44
C ILE A 8 -26.24 -8.92 -19.92
N ARG A 9 -27.10 -8.68 -20.92
CA ARG A 9 -28.01 -9.70 -21.45
C ARG A 9 -27.28 -10.71 -22.34
N GLU A 10 -26.43 -10.24 -23.24
CA GLU A 10 -25.70 -11.10 -24.17
C GLU A 10 -24.71 -12.02 -23.45
N GLU A 11 -23.96 -11.48 -22.48
CA GLU A 11 -22.96 -12.22 -21.70
C GLU A 11 -23.55 -12.90 -20.46
N LYS A 12 -24.88 -12.80 -20.24
CA LYS A 12 -25.59 -13.40 -19.06
C LYS A 12 -24.94 -13.04 -17.73
N ILE A 13 -24.55 -11.77 -17.58
CA ILE A 13 -23.91 -11.26 -16.36
C ILE A 13 -24.92 -11.31 -15.21
N THR A 14 -24.52 -11.87 -14.08
CA THR A 14 -25.33 -12.00 -12.87
C THR A 14 -24.98 -10.97 -11.79
N HIS A 15 -23.74 -10.50 -11.77
CA HIS A 15 -23.21 -9.55 -10.78
C HIS A 15 -22.52 -8.39 -11.48
N LEU A 16 -22.78 -7.18 -11.01
CA LEU A 16 -22.07 -5.97 -11.43
C LEU A 16 -21.29 -5.44 -10.23
N ILE A 17 -19.97 -5.42 -10.34
CA ILE A 17 -19.10 -4.80 -9.35
C ILE A 17 -18.74 -3.40 -9.84
N ILE A 18 -19.01 -2.38 -9.05
CA ILE A 18 -18.57 -1.01 -9.32
C ILE A 18 -17.43 -0.63 -8.38
N GLU A 19 -16.35 -0.17 -8.99
CA GLU A 19 -15.21 0.39 -8.25
C GLU A 19 -15.55 1.81 -7.81
N HIS A 20 -15.58 2.02 -6.50
CA HIS A 20 -16.07 3.22 -5.86
C HIS A 20 -17.57 3.53 -6.10
N PRO A 21 -18.20 4.35 -5.27
CA PRO A 21 -19.62 4.67 -5.40
C PRO A 21 -19.97 5.63 -6.55
N TYR A 22 -18.99 6.20 -7.29
CA TYR A 22 -19.23 7.27 -8.26
C TYR A 22 -20.27 6.94 -9.33
N TYR A 23 -20.30 5.71 -9.81
CA TYR A 23 -21.32 5.24 -10.77
C TYR A 23 -22.48 4.51 -10.10
N GLY A 24 -22.71 4.73 -8.80
CA GLY A 24 -23.78 4.09 -8.03
C GLY A 24 -25.16 4.25 -8.64
N TRP A 25 -25.50 5.44 -9.14
CA TRP A 25 -26.77 5.69 -9.83
C TRP A 25 -26.96 4.75 -11.05
N LEU A 26 -25.92 4.53 -11.82
CA LEU A 26 -25.95 3.65 -13.00
C LEU A 26 -26.05 2.18 -12.58
N GLY A 27 -25.29 1.77 -11.56
CA GLY A 27 -25.37 0.43 -11.00
C GLY A 27 -26.76 0.10 -10.46
N ILE A 28 -27.38 1.02 -9.73
CA ILE A 28 -28.76 0.86 -9.21
C ILE A 28 -29.78 0.71 -10.33
N LEU A 29 -29.67 1.52 -11.38
CA LEU A 29 -30.57 1.39 -12.54
C LEU A 29 -30.37 0.05 -13.25
N LEU A 30 -29.14 -0.39 -13.49
CA LEU A 30 -28.85 -1.68 -14.12
C LEU A 30 -29.35 -2.85 -13.27
N LYS A 31 -29.17 -2.79 -11.94
CA LYS A 31 -29.73 -3.77 -11.02
C LYS A 31 -31.23 -3.95 -11.22
N TRP A 32 -31.99 -2.86 -11.27
CA TRP A 32 -33.45 -2.93 -11.43
C TRP A 32 -33.88 -3.41 -12.80
N PHE A 33 -33.25 -2.91 -13.86
CA PHE A 33 -33.68 -3.20 -15.25
C PHE A 33 -33.15 -4.52 -15.81
N CYS A 34 -32.06 -5.07 -15.23
CA CYS A 34 -31.44 -6.30 -15.70
C CYS A 34 -31.56 -7.47 -14.74
N ASN A 35 -32.11 -7.25 -13.54
CA ASN A 35 -32.24 -8.26 -12.47
C ASN A 35 -30.89 -8.90 -12.11
N ILE A 36 -29.87 -8.06 -11.94
CA ILE A 36 -28.51 -8.44 -11.53
C ILE A 36 -28.24 -8.01 -10.09
N LYS A 37 -27.29 -8.64 -9.44
CA LYS A 37 -26.79 -8.19 -8.13
C LYS A 37 -25.78 -7.05 -8.32
N LEU A 38 -25.93 -6.00 -7.51
CA LEU A 38 -25.02 -4.87 -7.46
C LEU A 38 -24.06 -5.02 -6.28
N VAL A 39 -22.76 -4.96 -6.55
CA VAL A 39 -21.71 -4.96 -5.54
C VAL A 39 -20.96 -3.63 -5.62
N VAL A 40 -20.71 -2.99 -4.50
CA VAL A 40 -19.89 -1.78 -4.41
C VAL A 40 -18.57 -2.14 -3.76
N HIS A 41 -17.46 -1.90 -4.45
CA HIS A 41 -16.12 -2.07 -3.92
C HIS A 41 -15.51 -0.69 -3.64
N SER A 42 -15.39 -0.34 -2.36
CA SER A 42 -14.85 0.94 -1.92
C SER A 42 -13.43 0.82 -1.40
N HIS A 43 -12.54 1.61 -1.98
CA HIS A 43 -11.15 1.69 -1.56
C HIS A 43 -10.95 2.63 -0.36
N ASN A 44 -11.88 3.56 -0.16
CA ASN A 44 -11.95 4.49 0.96
C ASN A 44 -13.40 4.90 1.17
N ILE A 45 -13.70 5.52 2.32
CA ILE A 45 -14.91 6.35 2.43
C ILE A 45 -14.60 7.68 1.73
N GLU A 46 -15.00 7.80 0.46
CA GLU A 46 -14.61 8.91 -0.42
C GLU A 46 -15.07 10.27 0.12
N SER A 47 -16.25 10.34 0.69
CA SER A 47 -16.76 11.56 1.31
C SER A 47 -15.85 12.07 2.45
N LEU A 48 -15.30 11.16 3.28
CA LEU A 48 -14.37 11.54 4.34
C LEU A 48 -13.04 12.01 3.75
N ARG A 49 -12.54 11.34 2.71
CA ARG A 49 -11.34 11.76 1.99
C ARG A 49 -11.51 13.18 1.43
N PHE A 50 -12.64 13.49 0.80
CA PHE A 50 -12.91 14.84 0.31
C PHE A 50 -13.14 15.86 1.44
N LYS A 51 -13.62 15.42 2.59
CA LYS A 51 -13.71 16.27 3.80
C LYS A 51 -12.32 16.69 4.29
N THR A 52 -11.34 15.77 4.36
CA THR A 52 -9.95 16.12 4.72
C THR A 52 -9.33 17.09 3.72
N MET A 53 -9.70 16.98 2.43
CA MET A 53 -9.30 17.92 1.37
C MET A 53 -10.09 19.24 1.38
N LYS A 54 -10.93 19.48 2.42
CA LYS A 54 -11.75 20.70 2.61
C LYS A 54 -12.68 21.02 1.42
N LYS A 55 -13.15 20.01 0.68
CA LYS A 55 -14.11 20.22 -0.42
C LYS A 55 -15.49 20.48 0.16
N TRP A 56 -16.12 21.61 -0.20
CA TRP A 56 -17.41 22.04 0.36
C TRP A 56 -18.55 21.04 0.11
N TRP A 57 -18.48 20.29 -0.96
CA TRP A 57 -19.54 19.33 -1.39
C TRP A 57 -19.40 17.93 -0.76
N TRP A 58 -18.45 17.70 0.14
CA TRP A 58 -18.23 16.39 0.76
C TRP A 58 -19.49 15.80 1.42
N GLY A 59 -20.36 16.65 2.01
CA GLY A 59 -21.60 16.22 2.63
C GLY A 59 -22.62 15.67 1.62
N ILE A 60 -22.70 16.28 0.43
CA ILE A 60 -23.55 15.79 -0.67
C ILE A 60 -23.06 14.41 -1.12
N LEU A 61 -21.74 14.26 -1.30
CA LEU A 61 -21.15 12.99 -1.65
C LEU A 61 -21.40 11.93 -0.56
N TRP A 62 -21.37 12.31 0.72
CA TRP A 62 -21.65 11.39 1.83
C TRP A 62 -23.05 10.79 1.74
N HIS A 63 -24.05 11.61 1.46
CA HIS A 63 -25.43 11.13 1.28
C HIS A 63 -25.58 10.24 0.05
N TYR A 64 -24.93 10.60 -1.03
CA TYR A 64 -24.91 9.81 -2.26
C TYR A 64 -24.22 8.45 -2.05
N GLU A 65 -23.06 8.45 -1.43
CA GLU A 65 -22.28 7.27 -1.07
C GLU A 65 -23.10 6.34 -0.17
N LYS A 66 -23.72 6.86 0.88
CA LYS A 66 -24.62 6.13 1.75
C LYS A 66 -25.77 5.46 0.99
N ILE A 67 -26.44 6.18 0.08
CA ILE A 67 -27.54 5.63 -0.73
C ILE A 67 -27.04 4.50 -1.62
N THR A 68 -25.90 4.70 -2.28
CA THR A 68 -25.29 3.70 -3.17
C THR A 68 -24.99 2.41 -2.43
N HIS A 69 -24.31 2.49 -1.29
CA HIS A 69 -23.97 1.33 -0.48
C HIS A 69 -25.24 0.61 0.09
N ARG A 70 -26.25 1.36 0.51
CA ARG A 70 -27.50 0.78 1.00
C ARG A 70 -28.34 0.08 -0.07
N LYS A 71 -28.19 0.45 -1.33
CA LYS A 71 -28.88 -0.16 -2.48
C LYS A 71 -28.12 -1.34 -3.09
N ALA A 72 -26.85 -1.49 -2.74
CA ALA A 72 -26.03 -2.65 -3.12
C ALA A 72 -26.55 -3.92 -2.45
N ASP A 73 -26.32 -5.06 -3.10
CA ASP A 73 -26.60 -6.38 -2.53
C ASP A 73 -25.47 -6.81 -1.62
N HIS A 74 -24.23 -6.41 -1.95
CA HIS A 74 -23.04 -6.61 -1.13
C HIS A 74 -22.08 -5.43 -1.24
N ASN A 75 -21.26 -5.23 -0.21
CA ASN A 75 -20.29 -4.16 -0.14
C ASN A 75 -18.91 -4.71 0.23
N PHE A 76 -17.92 -4.40 -0.58
CA PHE A 76 -16.52 -4.69 -0.29
C PHE A 76 -15.79 -3.42 0.16
N PHE A 77 -14.94 -3.55 1.17
CA PHE A 77 -14.08 -2.49 1.69
C PHE A 77 -12.64 -3.00 1.77
N ILE A 78 -11.66 -2.13 1.49
CA ILE A 78 -10.24 -2.53 1.57
C ILE A 78 -9.77 -2.62 3.03
N GLN A 79 -10.39 -1.87 3.96
CA GLN A 79 -9.99 -1.79 5.35
C GLN A 79 -11.18 -2.03 6.29
N ASP A 80 -10.92 -2.68 7.43
CA ASP A 80 -11.92 -2.90 8.46
C ASP A 80 -12.45 -1.58 9.05
N ASN A 81 -11.60 -0.56 9.17
CA ASN A 81 -12.02 0.76 9.65
C ASN A 81 -13.11 1.38 8.76
N ASP A 82 -12.93 1.32 7.44
CA ASP A 82 -13.91 1.85 6.47
C ASP A 82 -15.19 1.02 6.46
N ARG A 83 -15.06 -0.32 6.55
CA ARG A 83 -16.20 -1.22 6.70
C ARG A 83 -17.00 -0.90 7.96
N ASN A 84 -16.36 -0.80 9.11
CA ASN A 84 -17.01 -0.52 10.38
C ASN A 84 -17.66 0.88 10.37
N TYR A 85 -16.96 1.89 9.82
CA TYR A 85 -17.53 3.22 9.62
C TYR A 85 -18.82 3.16 8.78
N ALA A 86 -18.81 2.41 7.68
CA ALA A 86 -19.97 2.29 6.80
C ALA A 86 -21.13 1.56 7.48
N ILE A 87 -20.88 0.48 8.22
CA ILE A 87 -21.88 -0.21 9.02
C ILE A 87 -22.53 0.77 10.01
N GLU A 88 -21.72 1.51 10.76
CA GLU A 88 -22.20 2.42 11.80
C GLU A 88 -22.92 3.66 11.25
N ASN A 89 -22.33 4.33 10.24
CA ASN A 89 -22.78 5.64 9.78
C ASN A 89 -23.73 5.58 8.58
N PHE A 90 -23.49 4.64 7.67
CA PHE A 90 -24.42 4.40 6.56
C PHE A 90 -25.56 3.45 6.96
N LYS A 91 -25.48 2.82 8.16
CA LYS A 91 -26.46 1.85 8.66
C LYS A 91 -26.58 0.67 7.69
N LEU A 92 -25.47 0.09 7.33
CA LEU A 92 -25.42 -1.11 6.51
C LEU A 92 -25.60 -2.36 7.37
N ASP A 93 -26.11 -3.40 6.73
CA ASP A 93 -26.16 -4.74 7.29
C ASP A 93 -24.73 -5.33 7.34
N PRO A 94 -24.20 -5.72 8.53
CA PRO A 94 -22.88 -6.31 8.64
C PRO A 94 -22.65 -7.56 7.78
N GLU A 95 -23.69 -8.37 7.55
CA GLU A 95 -23.63 -9.60 6.73
C GLU A 95 -23.41 -9.29 5.25
N LYS A 96 -23.77 -8.07 4.80
CA LYS A 96 -23.56 -7.58 3.44
C LYS A 96 -22.30 -6.76 3.28
N CYS A 97 -21.39 -6.82 4.26
CA CYS A 97 -20.15 -6.04 4.28
C CYS A 97 -18.96 -6.93 4.53
N THR A 98 -18.09 -7.05 3.56
CA THR A 98 -16.87 -7.87 3.67
C THR A 98 -15.63 -7.00 3.41
N THR A 99 -14.61 -7.16 4.24
CA THR A 99 -13.29 -6.57 3.97
C THR A 99 -12.53 -7.48 3.01
N ILE A 100 -12.21 -6.97 1.83
CA ILE A 100 -11.28 -7.56 0.86
C ILE A 100 -10.13 -6.57 0.67
N THR A 101 -9.03 -6.83 1.36
CA THR A 101 -7.90 -5.90 1.40
C THR A 101 -7.10 -5.88 0.10
N TYR A 102 -6.13 -4.97 0.01
CA TYR A 102 -5.10 -5.04 -1.03
C TYR A 102 -4.34 -6.36 -0.88
N GLY A 103 -4.01 -6.98 -2.00
CA GLY A 103 -3.23 -8.21 -2.02
C GLY A 103 -2.01 -8.12 -2.94
N PHE A 104 -1.22 -9.17 -2.94
CA PHE A 104 -0.06 -9.33 -3.82
C PHE A 104 0.07 -10.79 -4.26
N GLU A 105 0.99 -11.05 -5.21
CA GLU A 105 1.03 -12.31 -5.94
C GLU A 105 1.68 -13.48 -5.17
N LEU A 106 2.49 -13.19 -4.14
CA LEU A 106 3.20 -14.24 -3.42
C LEU A 106 2.32 -14.90 -2.37
N SER A 107 2.30 -16.23 -2.35
CA SER A 107 1.65 -17.06 -1.32
C SER A 107 2.59 -17.40 -0.15
N GLU A 108 3.89 -17.17 -0.32
CA GLU A 108 4.95 -17.42 0.67
C GLU A 108 6.15 -16.50 0.43
N ALA A 109 7.03 -16.38 1.40
CA ALA A 109 8.24 -15.57 1.28
C ALA A 109 9.20 -16.17 0.22
N PRO A 110 9.96 -15.32 -0.51
CA PRO A 110 11.00 -15.79 -1.40
C PRO A 110 12.04 -16.66 -0.68
N ALA A 111 12.54 -17.67 -1.37
CA ALA A 111 13.60 -18.54 -0.83
C ALA A 111 14.86 -17.71 -0.49
N PRO A 112 15.61 -18.08 0.55
CA PRO A 112 16.86 -17.37 0.91
C PRO A 112 17.86 -17.31 -0.24
N ALA A 113 17.94 -18.35 -1.09
CA ALA A 113 18.82 -18.35 -2.26
C ALA A 113 18.43 -17.29 -3.29
N ASP A 114 17.12 -17.08 -3.54
CA ASP A 114 16.64 -16.04 -4.46
C ASP A 114 16.95 -14.65 -3.93
N LYS A 115 16.83 -14.44 -2.63
CA LYS A 115 17.19 -13.18 -1.98
C LYS A 115 18.68 -12.90 -2.09
N GLN A 116 19.51 -13.93 -1.87
CA GLN A 116 20.96 -13.80 -1.99
C GLN A 116 21.37 -13.45 -3.42
N MET A 117 20.85 -14.14 -4.43
CA MET A 117 21.13 -13.83 -5.84
C MET A 117 20.71 -12.40 -6.22
N ALA A 118 19.52 -11.97 -5.76
CA ALA A 118 19.04 -10.61 -5.99
C ALA A 118 19.95 -9.57 -5.31
N ARG A 119 20.41 -9.85 -4.08
CA ARG A 119 21.37 -8.99 -3.37
C ARG A 119 22.67 -8.82 -4.13
N GLU A 120 23.27 -9.93 -4.58
CA GLU A 120 24.52 -9.90 -5.36
C GLU A 120 24.37 -9.09 -6.64
N GLN A 121 23.23 -9.23 -7.33
CA GLN A 121 22.91 -8.46 -8.53
C GLN A 121 22.80 -6.96 -8.23
N ILE A 122 22.09 -6.55 -7.17
CA ILE A 122 21.95 -5.14 -6.75
C ILE A 122 23.32 -4.58 -6.33
N CYS A 123 24.08 -5.31 -5.54
CA CYS A 123 25.42 -4.89 -5.11
C CYS A 123 26.32 -4.63 -6.31
N LYS A 124 26.30 -5.52 -7.31
CA LYS A 124 27.05 -5.35 -8.54
C LYS A 124 26.57 -4.16 -9.37
N LEU A 125 25.25 -4.01 -9.52
CA LEU A 125 24.62 -2.96 -10.34
C LEU A 125 24.95 -1.57 -9.82
N HIS A 126 24.93 -1.40 -8.50
CA HIS A 126 25.08 -0.11 -7.83
C HIS A 126 26.44 0.08 -7.14
N ASN A 127 27.37 -0.86 -7.32
CA ASN A 127 28.69 -0.83 -6.66
C ASN A 127 28.61 -0.68 -5.13
N ILE A 128 27.77 -1.54 -4.51
CA ILE A 128 27.53 -1.58 -3.05
C ILE A 128 28.38 -2.70 -2.46
N ALA A 129 29.05 -2.43 -1.34
CA ALA A 129 29.80 -3.47 -0.63
C ALA A 129 28.82 -4.53 -0.04
N ALA A 130 29.18 -5.81 -0.12
CA ALA A 130 28.35 -6.90 0.38
C ALA A 130 28.01 -6.77 1.89
N THR A 131 28.87 -6.06 2.63
CA THR A 131 28.71 -5.81 4.07
C THR A 131 27.85 -4.59 4.42
N ASP A 132 27.45 -3.79 3.42
CA ASP A 132 26.62 -2.62 3.66
C ASP A 132 25.15 -3.03 3.81
N THR A 133 24.44 -2.43 4.76
CA THR A 133 22.99 -2.58 4.89
C THR A 133 22.30 -1.81 3.76
N ILE A 134 21.44 -2.47 3.00
CA ILE A 134 20.69 -1.86 1.91
C ILE A 134 19.31 -1.45 2.40
N LEU A 135 19.08 -0.14 2.48
CA LEU A 135 17.79 0.47 2.78
C LEU A 135 17.08 0.78 1.46
N LEU A 136 15.82 0.40 1.32
CA LEU A 136 15.01 0.64 0.13
C LEU A 136 13.87 1.61 0.41
N PHE A 137 13.66 2.55 -0.48
CA PHE A 137 12.44 3.35 -0.60
C PHE A 137 11.95 3.32 -2.04
N ASN A 138 10.65 3.11 -2.27
CA ASN A 138 10.09 3.21 -3.61
C ASN A 138 8.78 4.00 -3.65
N GLY A 139 8.47 4.53 -4.84
CA GLY A 139 7.19 5.18 -5.11
C GLY A 139 7.24 6.16 -6.28
N THR A 140 6.07 6.59 -6.75
CA THR A 140 5.97 7.68 -7.73
C THR A 140 6.34 9.00 -7.05
N LEU A 141 7.50 9.58 -7.39
CA LEU A 141 8.06 10.76 -6.72
C LEU A 141 7.37 12.08 -7.10
N GLY A 142 6.54 12.07 -8.15
CA GLY A 142 5.62 13.16 -8.46
C GLY A 142 4.36 13.19 -7.58
N TYR A 143 4.12 12.18 -6.76
CA TYR A 143 3.02 12.15 -5.79
C TYR A 143 3.50 12.74 -4.46
N LYS A 144 2.82 13.82 -4.02
CA LYS A 144 3.28 14.63 -2.89
C LYS A 144 3.68 13.83 -1.64
N PRO A 145 2.89 12.88 -1.10
CA PRO A 145 3.30 12.12 0.08
C PRO A 145 4.60 11.32 -0.09
N ASN A 146 4.91 10.85 -1.30
CA ASN A 146 6.17 10.16 -1.58
C ASN A 146 7.34 11.17 -1.71
N LEU A 147 7.09 12.34 -2.28
CA LEU A 147 8.09 13.40 -2.37
C LEU A 147 8.43 13.94 -0.97
N ASP A 148 7.42 14.20 -0.13
CA ASP A 148 7.62 14.64 1.25
C ASP A 148 8.41 13.57 2.05
N ALA A 149 8.11 12.28 1.83
CA ALA A 149 8.87 11.18 2.44
C ALA A 149 10.32 11.12 1.94
N LEU A 150 10.57 11.41 0.67
CA LEU A 150 11.92 11.53 0.13
C LEU A 150 12.69 12.68 0.81
N ASP A 151 12.06 13.85 0.96
CA ASP A 151 12.66 15.00 1.65
C ASP A 151 13.03 14.63 3.10
N VAL A 152 12.15 13.90 3.78
CA VAL A 152 12.44 13.38 5.13
C VAL A 152 13.64 12.43 5.13
N ILE A 153 13.73 11.52 4.15
CA ILE A 153 14.89 10.62 4.02
C ILE A 153 16.17 11.43 3.87
N LEU A 154 16.18 12.42 2.98
CA LEU A 154 17.36 13.21 2.63
C LEU A 154 17.79 14.15 3.77
N GLU A 155 16.84 14.83 4.42
CA GLU A 155 17.12 15.95 5.31
C GLU A 155 16.98 15.60 6.81
N LYS A 156 16.35 14.50 7.15
CA LYS A 156 16.13 14.10 8.56
C LYS A 156 16.76 12.76 8.90
N ILE A 157 16.45 11.71 8.14
CA ILE A 157 16.91 10.34 8.44
C ILE A 157 18.39 10.18 8.07
N ASN A 158 18.76 10.48 6.84
CA ASN A 158 20.11 10.26 6.32
C ASN A 158 21.20 11.02 7.10
N PRO A 159 21.03 12.30 7.50
CA PRO A 159 22.03 12.99 8.32
C PRO A 159 22.30 12.31 9.67
N ILE A 160 21.26 11.75 10.32
CA ILE A 160 21.41 11.03 11.59
C ILE A 160 22.19 9.72 11.37
N LEU A 161 21.89 8.99 10.29
CA LEU A 161 22.62 7.76 9.96
C LEU A 161 24.08 8.04 9.58
N LEU A 162 24.36 9.13 8.84
CA LEU A 162 25.73 9.55 8.46
C LEU A 162 26.59 9.95 9.66
N ALA A 163 25.98 10.42 10.74
CA ALA A 163 26.69 10.76 11.97
C ALA A 163 27.28 9.53 12.69
N ASP A 164 26.69 8.35 12.48
CA ASP A 164 27.16 7.09 13.03
C ASP A 164 28.18 6.43 12.08
N LYS A 165 29.47 6.60 12.36
CA LYS A 165 30.56 6.05 11.53
C LYS A 165 30.67 4.53 11.55
N ASN A 166 30.03 3.87 12.51
CA ASN A 166 30.05 2.40 12.63
C ASN A 166 28.93 1.73 11.84
N PHE A 167 27.90 2.48 11.43
CA PHE A 167 26.80 1.93 10.62
C PHE A 167 27.07 2.11 9.13
N ARG A 168 27.32 1.00 8.45
CA ARG A 168 27.58 0.97 7.00
C ARG A 168 26.29 0.67 6.26
N TYR A 169 25.88 1.56 5.36
CA TYR A 169 24.61 1.42 4.65
C TYR A 169 24.62 2.15 3.31
N LYS A 170 23.66 1.79 2.46
CA LYS A 170 23.23 2.54 1.28
C LYS A 170 21.71 2.66 1.26
N ILE A 171 21.19 3.80 0.82
CA ILE A 171 19.76 4.02 0.61
C ILE A 171 19.50 4.03 -0.89
N ILE A 172 18.72 3.07 -1.38
CA ILE A 172 18.30 3.01 -2.77
C ILE A 172 16.90 3.61 -2.87
N ILE A 173 16.77 4.60 -3.76
CA ILE A 173 15.51 5.28 -4.09
C ILE A 173 15.06 4.83 -5.47
N CYS A 174 13.98 4.05 -5.54
CA CYS A 174 13.35 3.62 -6.79
C CYS A 174 12.07 4.43 -7.03
N GLY A 175 11.93 5.04 -8.21
CA GLY A 175 10.72 5.75 -8.57
C GLY A 175 10.89 6.69 -9.76
N ASN A 176 9.76 6.98 -10.39
CA ASN A 176 9.69 7.90 -11.51
C ASN A 176 9.18 9.29 -11.08
N LYS A 177 9.17 10.22 -12.04
CA LYS A 177 8.63 11.58 -11.88
C LYS A 177 9.28 12.38 -10.74
N LEU A 178 10.58 12.14 -10.48
CA LEU A 178 11.34 13.01 -9.60
C LEU A 178 11.32 14.44 -10.18
N PRO A 179 10.98 15.48 -9.40
CA PRO A 179 11.00 16.85 -9.87
C PRO A 179 12.39 17.26 -10.39
N ALA A 180 12.43 18.00 -11.50
CA ALA A 180 13.69 18.45 -12.10
C ALA A 180 14.57 19.28 -11.12
N ALA A 181 13.93 20.00 -10.19
CA ALA A 181 14.62 20.74 -9.13
C ALA A 181 15.48 19.86 -8.21
N CYS A 182 15.18 18.56 -8.10
CA CYS A 182 15.97 17.62 -7.30
C CYS A 182 17.24 17.13 -8.03
N ASN A 183 17.51 17.58 -9.26
CA ASN A 183 18.72 17.31 -10.04
C ASN A 183 19.18 15.81 -10.00
N GLY A 184 18.23 14.86 -10.10
CA GLY A 184 18.54 13.43 -10.05
C GLY A 184 19.22 12.97 -8.75
N LEU A 185 19.11 13.72 -7.66
CA LEU A 185 19.76 13.49 -6.36
C LEU A 185 21.29 13.42 -6.42
N VAL A 186 21.92 14.03 -7.41
CA VAL A 186 23.38 13.99 -7.61
C VAL A 186 24.14 14.52 -6.39
N ASP A 187 23.62 15.55 -5.71
CA ASP A 187 24.24 16.17 -4.53
C ASP A 187 24.26 15.25 -3.29
N TYR A 188 23.49 14.16 -3.33
CA TYR A 188 23.41 13.17 -2.25
C TYR A 188 24.21 11.88 -2.52
N LYS A 189 24.82 11.74 -3.70
CA LYS A 189 25.56 10.53 -4.11
C LYS A 189 26.66 10.18 -3.10
N GLU A 190 27.43 11.15 -2.68
CA GLU A 190 28.51 10.96 -1.68
C GLU A 190 27.96 10.81 -0.24
N ARG A 191 26.65 10.94 -0.06
CA ARG A 191 25.94 10.78 1.22
C ARG A 191 25.17 9.47 1.31
N ASN A 192 25.67 8.40 0.70
CA ASN A 192 25.07 7.05 0.73
C ASN A 192 23.68 6.94 0.06
N ILE A 193 23.27 7.91 -0.77
CA ILE A 193 22.02 7.86 -1.54
C ILE A 193 22.29 7.39 -2.97
N ILE A 194 21.51 6.42 -3.42
CA ILE A 194 21.52 5.90 -4.79
C ILE A 194 20.13 6.12 -5.38
N TYR A 195 20.02 6.99 -6.38
CA TYR A 195 18.79 7.15 -7.15
C TYR A 195 18.79 6.20 -8.33
N ALA A 196 18.00 5.12 -8.25
CA ALA A 196 17.90 4.12 -9.32
C ALA A 196 16.90 4.54 -10.42
N GLY A 197 16.07 5.59 -10.17
CA GLY A 197 15.05 6.00 -11.12
C GLY A 197 13.88 5.01 -11.22
N PHE A 198 13.22 5.02 -12.38
CA PHE A 198 12.27 3.96 -12.70
C PHE A 198 13.03 2.66 -12.98
N VAL A 199 12.60 1.59 -12.35
CA VAL A 199 13.18 0.25 -12.51
C VAL A 199 12.12 -0.68 -13.10
N ASP A 200 12.50 -1.50 -14.08
CA ASP A 200 11.57 -2.41 -14.74
C ASP A 200 11.16 -3.57 -13.82
N ASP A 201 12.06 -4.01 -12.94
CA ASP A 201 11.80 -5.08 -11.96
C ASP A 201 12.05 -4.57 -10.54
N ILE A 202 11.02 -4.04 -9.90
CA ILE A 202 11.07 -3.65 -8.50
C ILE A 202 11.22 -4.85 -7.55
N ASN A 203 10.80 -6.05 -7.98
CA ASN A 203 10.87 -7.25 -7.16
C ASN A 203 12.33 -7.65 -6.88
N LEU A 204 13.23 -7.37 -7.82
CA LEU A 204 14.65 -7.52 -7.62
C LEU A 204 15.13 -6.71 -6.41
N TYR A 205 14.69 -5.46 -6.30
CA TYR A 205 15.05 -4.56 -5.21
C TYR A 205 14.42 -4.97 -3.88
N PHE A 206 13.18 -5.42 -3.89
CA PHE A 206 12.55 -5.98 -2.69
C PHE A 206 13.27 -7.24 -2.20
N LYS A 207 13.69 -8.14 -3.10
CA LYS A 207 14.41 -9.36 -2.71
C LYS A 207 15.82 -9.05 -2.19
N GLY A 208 16.52 -8.13 -2.84
CA GLY A 208 17.95 -7.89 -2.58
C GLY A 208 18.25 -6.85 -1.50
N SER A 209 17.25 -6.13 -0.97
CA SER A 209 17.44 -5.18 0.11
C SER A 209 17.24 -5.82 1.49
N ASP A 210 17.69 -5.14 2.54
CA ASP A 210 17.58 -5.61 3.93
C ASP A 210 16.36 -4.99 4.64
N ILE A 211 16.18 -3.67 4.48
CA ILE A 211 15.18 -2.90 5.20
C ILE A 211 14.43 -1.99 4.22
N PHE A 212 13.12 -2.03 4.28
CA PHE A 212 12.27 -1.05 3.61
C PHE A 212 11.94 0.10 4.57
N ILE A 213 12.21 1.33 4.16
CA ILE A 213 11.92 2.52 4.97
C ILE A 213 10.71 3.26 4.42
N ASN A 214 9.72 3.53 5.27
CA ASN A 214 8.48 4.19 4.88
C ASN A 214 8.15 5.39 5.81
N PRO A 215 8.85 6.53 5.67
CA PRO A 215 8.61 7.70 6.50
C PRO A 215 7.42 8.56 6.01
N VAL A 216 6.41 7.93 5.43
CA VAL A 216 5.21 8.62 4.91
C VAL A 216 4.31 9.02 6.06
N ILE A 217 4.01 10.30 6.20
CA ILE A 217 3.13 10.85 7.26
C ILE A 217 1.80 11.37 6.73
N ASP A 218 1.56 11.31 5.41
CA ASP A 218 0.35 11.80 4.77
C ASP A 218 -0.19 10.80 3.73
N GLY A 219 -1.43 11.01 3.30
CA GLY A 219 -2.11 10.14 2.34
C GLY A 219 -2.91 9.02 3.01
N GLY A 220 -4.17 8.88 2.59
CA GLY A 220 -5.11 7.87 3.08
C GLY A 220 -4.80 6.46 2.58
N GLY A 221 -5.47 5.48 3.20
CA GLY A 221 -5.46 4.10 2.75
C GLY A 221 -4.19 3.31 3.05
N ILE A 222 -4.27 2.01 2.73
CA ILE A 222 -3.16 1.08 2.88
C ILE A 222 -2.00 1.46 1.94
N LYS A 223 -0.77 1.36 2.44
CA LYS A 223 0.43 1.61 1.63
C LYS A 223 0.88 0.31 0.98
N THR A 224 0.46 0.08 -0.26
CA THR A 224 0.71 -1.16 -1.02
C THR A 224 2.18 -1.56 -1.03
N LYS A 225 3.09 -0.59 -1.17
CA LYS A 225 4.54 -0.80 -1.14
C LYS A 225 5.06 -1.39 0.18
N VAL A 226 4.38 -1.11 1.31
CA VAL A 226 4.71 -1.72 2.61
C VAL A 226 4.23 -3.18 2.64
N VAL A 227 3.03 -3.44 2.11
CA VAL A 227 2.51 -4.81 1.98
C VAL A 227 3.44 -5.65 1.09
N GLU A 228 3.87 -5.11 -0.04
CA GLU A 228 4.81 -5.79 -0.92
C GLU A 228 6.15 -6.05 -0.25
N ALA A 229 6.75 -5.04 0.38
CA ALA A 229 8.03 -5.18 1.08
C ALA A 229 8.01 -6.30 2.14
N LEU A 230 6.98 -6.33 2.97
CA LEU A 230 6.77 -7.40 3.96
C LEU A 230 6.60 -8.77 3.28
N GLY A 231 5.85 -8.84 2.18
CA GLY A 231 5.67 -10.08 1.41
C GLY A 231 6.96 -10.63 0.82
N TYR A 232 7.89 -9.74 0.46
CA TYR A 232 9.26 -10.13 0.08
C TYR A 232 10.18 -10.41 1.29
N ASN A 233 9.62 -10.48 2.48
CA ASN A 233 10.35 -10.73 3.73
C ASN A 233 11.42 -9.66 4.02
N LEU A 234 11.16 -8.38 3.68
CA LEU A 234 11.97 -7.27 4.16
C LEU A 234 11.55 -6.89 5.58
N SER A 235 12.52 -6.45 6.37
CA SER A 235 12.21 -5.71 7.58
C SER A 235 11.70 -4.33 7.20
N VAL A 236 10.66 -3.84 7.85
CA VAL A 236 10.04 -2.55 7.54
C VAL A 236 10.08 -1.63 8.73
N ILE A 237 10.57 -0.41 8.55
CA ILE A 237 10.40 0.68 9.50
C ILE A 237 9.43 1.68 8.88
N SER A 238 8.31 1.89 9.55
CA SER A 238 7.25 2.79 9.07
C SER A 238 6.82 3.77 10.14
N THR A 239 6.37 4.93 9.71
CA THR A 239 5.60 5.84 10.56
C THR A 239 4.23 5.25 10.88
N GLN A 240 3.57 5.76 11.91
CA GLN A 240 2.22 5.36 12.27
C GLN A 240 1.23 5.59 11.12
N SER A 241 1.28 6.75 10.47
CA SER A 241 0.47 7.05 9.28
C SER A 241 0.84 6.18 8.07
N GLY A 242 2.10 5.80 7.94
CA GLY A 242 2.58 4.92 6.88
C GLY A 242 2.17 3.46 7.03
N ALA A 243 1.82 3.01 8.24
CA ALA A 243 1.44 1.63 8.57
C ALA A 243 -0.08 1.39 8.55
N ILE A 244 -0.90 2.42 8.30
CA ILE A 244 -2.36 2.30 8.29
C ILE A 244 -2.82 1.16 7.38
N GLY A 245 -3.71 0.31 7.91
CA GLY A 245 -4.32 -0.82 7.18
C GLY A 245 -3.50 -2.11 7.20
N ILE A 246 -2.34 -2.13 7.88
CA ILE A 246 -1.52 -3.33 8.06
C ILE A 246 -1.58 -3.73 9.54
N PRO A 247 -2.23 -4.85 9.89
CA PRO A 247 -2.29 -5.31 11.28
C PRO A 247 -0.90 -5.74 11.78
N ASP A 248 -0.48 -5.22 12.91
CA ASP A 248 0.79 -5.57 13.56
C ASP A 248 0.82 -7.04 14.02
N THR A 249 -0.34 -7.60 14.36
CA THR A 249 -0.49 -8.99 14.80
C THR A 249 -0.05 -10.03 13.78
N ILE A 250 -0.01 -9.69 12.49
CA ILE A 250 0.37 -10.61 11.41
C ILE A 250 1.76 -10.34 10.84
N THR A 251 2.43 -9.28 11.27
CA THR A 251 3.76 -8.88 10.76
C THR A 251 4.92 -9.39 11.62
N GLY A 252 4.63 -9.87 12.84
CA GLY A 252 5.66 -10.30 13.79
C GLY A 252 6.68 -9.20 14.05
N ASN A 253 7.97 -9.58 14.09
CA ASN A 253 9.06 -8.62 14.28
C ASN A 253 9.46 -7.87 12.99
N LYS A 254 8.92 -8.25 11.83
CA LYS A 254 9.33 -7.70 10.52
C LYS A 254 8.89 -6.25 10.31
N MET A 255 7.91 -5.75 11.04
CA MET A 255 7.50 -4.35 10.97
C MET A 255 7.66 -3.66 12.32
N LYS A 256 8.30 -2.49 12.31
CA LYS A 256 8.38 -1.59 13.46
C LYS A 256 7.70 -0.28 13.10
N ILE A 257 6.79 0.15 13.97
CA ILE A 257 6.01 1.37 13.80
C ILE A 257 6.51 2.44 14.76
N VAL A 258 6.73 3.63 14.22
CA VAL A 258 7.25 4.80 14.95
C VAL A 258 6.20 5.91 14.89
N ALA A 259 6.10 6.71 15.95
CA ALA A 259 5.27 7.91 15.93
C ALA A 259 5.68 8.83 14.75
N ASP A 260 4.70 9.47 14.14
CA ASP A 260 4.96 10.40 13.05
C ASP A 260 5.91 11.51 13.52
N ASN A 261 6.90 11.84 12.71
CA ASN A 261 7.96 12.80 12.95
C ASN A 261 9.02 12.44 14.02
N ASP A 262 9.00 11.25 14.61
CA ASP A 262 10.06 10.79 15.52
C ASP A 262 11.20 10.12 14.72
N TRP A 263 12.01 10.93 14.07
CA TRP A 263 13.11 10.46 13.22
C TRP A 263 14.30 9.88 14.03
N GLY A 264 14.40 10.25 15.30
CA GLY A 264 15.40 9.68 16.21
C GLY A 264 15.13 8.19 16.48
N THR A 265 13.92 7.86 16.92
CA THR A 265 13.50 6.45 17.10
C THR A 265 13.51 5.70 15.77
N PHE A 266 13.06 6.34 14.66
CA PHE A 266 13.07 5.74 13.34
C PHE A 266 14.48 5.27 12.93
N THR A 267 15.48 6.11 13.08
CA THR A 267 16.88 5.79 12.75
C THR A 267 17.50 4.78 13.71
N THR A 268 17.12 4.80 14.98
CA THR A 268 17.54 3.79 15.96
C THR A 268 17.04 2.41 15.58
N LEU A 269 15.78 2.30 15.16
CA LEU A 269 15.20 1.03 14.72
C LEU A 269 15.82 0.52 13.42
N ILE A 270 16.19 1.40 12.47
CA ILE A 270 16.96 0.99 11.28
C ILE A 270 18.24 0.25 11.66
N LYS A 271 18.92 0.69 12.72
CA LYS A 271 20.19 0.11 13.17
C LYS A 271 20.03 -1.15 14.01
N THR A 272 18.87 -1.37 14.59
CA THR A 272 18.64 -2.42 15.59
C THR A 272 17.68 -3.52 15.16
N ILE A 273 16.90 -3.32 14.09
CA ILE A 273 16.02 -4.36 13.57
C ILE A 273 16.83 -5.53 13.01
N ASP A 274 16.44 -6.76 13.34
CA ASP A 274 17.09 -7.94 12.79
C ASP A 274 16.53 -8.26 11.39
N PRO A 275 17.32 -8.18 10.33
CA PRO A 275 16.89 -8.58 8.99
C PRO A 275 16.61 -10.08 8.85
N ALA A 276 17.16 -10.92 9.75
CA ALA A 276 17.01 -12.37 9.72
C ALA A 276 15.65 -12.87 10.22
N ASP A 277 14.90 -12.03 10.95
CA ASP A 277 13.52 -12.36 11.30
C ASP A 277 12.70 -12.72 10.04
N THR A 278 11.72 -13.59 10.20
CA THR A 278 10.86 -14.02 9.10
C THR A 278 9.43 -13.52 9.26
N ILE A 279 8.79 -13.17 8.15
CA ILE A 279 7.38 -12.80 8.15
C ILE A 279 6.52 -14.03 8.48
N PRO A 280 5.54 -13.93 9.41
CA PRO A 280 4.69 -15.06 9.75
C PRO A 280 3.84 -15.55 8.55
N PRO A 281 3.58 -16.87 8.41
CA PRO A 281 2.72 -17.41 7.35
C PRO A 281 1.30 -16.80 7.33
N THR A 282 0.79 -16.38 8.48
CA THR A 282 -0.50 -15.68 8.61
C THR A 282 -0.57 -14.38 7.79
N TYR A 283 0.58 -13.78 7.51
CA TYR A 283 0.69 -12.62 6.64
C TYR A 283 0.18 -12.94 5.22
N PHE A 284 0.65 -14.04 4.65
CA PHE A 284 0.25 -14.48 3.31
C PHE A 284 -1.22 -14.93 3.28
N SER A 285 -1.70 -15.55 4.36
CA SER A 285 -3.13 -15.89 4.49
C SER A 285 -4.02 -14.66 4.38
N HIS A 286 -3.54 -13.49 4.81
CA HIS A 286 -4.28 -12.23 4.80
C HIS A 286 -4.13 -11.45 3.47
N PHE A 287 -2.92 -11.41 2.88
CA PHE A 287 -2.59 -10.53 1.76
C PHE A 287 -2.37 -11.24 0.41
N TYR A 288 -2.41 -12.57 0.34
CA TYR A 288 -2.30 -13.27 -0.93
C TYR A 288 -3.58 -13.15 -1.76
N TRP A 289 -3.45 -12.71 -3.03
CA TRP A 289 -4.59 -12.50 -3.92
C TRP A 289 -5.50 -13.71 -4.07
N GLY A 290 -4.96 -14.93 -4.07
CA GLY A 290 -5.76 -16.16 -4.16
C GLY A 290 -6.76 -16.28 -3.02
N ASN A 291 -6.34 -16.02 -1.78
CA ASN A 291 -7.21 -16.07 -0.60
C ASN A 291 -8.23 -14.94 -0.59
N ILE A 292 -7.82 -13.74 -1.02
CA ILE A 292 -8.70 -12.56 -1.12
C ILE A 292 -9.79 -12.81 -2.17
N ALA A 293 -9.43 -13.36 -3.32
CA ALA A 293 -10.38 -13.69 -4.38
C ALA A 293 -11.38 -14.77 -3.94
N GLU A 294 -10.92 -15.80 -3.22
CA GLU A 294 -11.80 -16.82 -2.67
C GLU A 294 -12.76 -16.25 -1.62
N LYS A 295 -12.27 -15.38 -0.73
CA LYS A 295 -13.12 -14.67 0.25
C LYS A 295 -14.18 -13.82 -0.46
N ALA A 296 -13.80 -13.08 -1.49
CA ALA A 296 -14.73 -12.27 -2.28
C ALA A 296 -15.79 -13.15 -2.98
N LYS A 297 -15.37 -14.27 -3.59
CA LYS A 297 -16.28 -15.23 -4.22
C LYS A 297 -17.29 -15.79 -3.22
N ASN A 298 -16.83 -16.24 -2.06
CA ASN A 298 -17.69 -16.83 -1.04
C ASN A 298 -18.70 -15.84 -0.48
N ALA A 299 -18.37 -14.55 -0.43
CA ALA A 299 -19.28 -13.49 0.00
C ALA A 299 -20.39 -13.18 -1.04
N LEU A 300 -20.24 -13.60 -2.29
CA LEU A 300 -21.22 -13.34 -3.36
C LEU A 300 -22.08 -14.55 -3.72
N MET A 301 -21.76 -15.73 -3.24
CA MET A 301 -22.58 -16.95 -3.39
C MET A 301 -23.73 -16.98 -2.41
#